data_49f2049b4217f53e520a1e286bb4a5cf
#
_entry.id   49f2049b4217f53e520a1e286bb4a5cf
#
_cell.length_a   1.000
_cell.length_b   1.000
_cell.length_c   1.000
_cell.angle_alpha   90.00
_cell.angle_beta   90.00
_cell.angle_gamma   90.00
#
_symmetry.space_group_name_H-M   'P 1'
#
loop_
_entity.id
_entity.type
_entity.pdbx_description
1 polymer ?
#
loop_
_entity_poly.entity_id
_entity_poly.type
_entity_poly.pdbx_seq_one_letter_code
_entity_poly.pdbx_strand_id
1 'polypeptide(L)'
;KELGKKYGTSMLFISHNLGLVLETCDRLCVMYSGEAVERGSIKDVFDEMQHPYTQALFRSIPLPGADKNARPLRAIPGNFPLPHERPNGCNFGPRCDYFEAGRCDAGDIKMFDVPGNERHATRCLRFQEIDWQAPMVAGDTTQKSEPGRVVLKMDNLKKYYEVAANALFGKRGDTKVVKANETLSFEARESETLAIVGESGCGKSTFAKVLMGLETATDGQILLDNRNIESTPIEKRDTQTIADVQMVFQNPFDTLNPSMTVGRQIIRALEVFGIGNSD
;
A
#
# COMPACT_ATOMS: atom_id res chain seq x y z
N LYS A 1 16.79 14.50 -10.53
CA LYS A 1 16.59 15.74 -11.32
C LYS A 1 17.88 16.55 -11.45
N GLU A 2 18.63 16.77 -10.38
CA GLU A 2 19.92 17.52 -10.42
C GLU A 2 20.99 16.82 -11.27
N LEU A 3 21.15 15.50 -11.15
CA LEU A 3 22.09 14.73 -11.95
C LEU A 3 21.76 14.80 -13.44
N GLY A 4 20.48 14.69 -13.81
CA GLY A 4 20.05 14.85 -15.21
C GLY A 4 20.39 16.23 -15.77
N LYS A 5 20.16 17.28 -15.00
CA LYS A 5 20.51 18.64 -15.39
C LYS A 5 22.03 18.86 -15.49
N LYS A 6 22.77 18.32 -14.50
CA LYS A 6 24.23 18.51 -14.42
C LYS A 6 24.99 17.78 -15.54
N TYR A 7 24.52 16.61 -15.94
CA TYR A 7 25.22 15.73 -16.90
C TYR A 7 24.51 15.62 -18.26
N GLY A 8 23.39 16.31 -18.47
CA GLY A 8 22.61 16.23 -19.71
C GLY A 8 22.00 14.82 -19.95
N THR A 9 21.79 14.03 -18.89
CA THR A 9 21.36 12.65 -18.99
C THR A 9 19.83 12.56 -19.04
N SER A 10 19.30 11.84 -20.03
CA SER A 10 17.89 11.47 -20.05
C SER A 10 17.64 10.28 -19.11
N MET A 11 16.55 10.31 -18.36
CA MET A 11 16.19 9.26 -17.40
C MET A 11 14.80 8.70 -17.71
N LEU A 12 14.69 7.37 -17.75
CA LEU A 12 13.43 6.66 -17.70
C LEU A 12 13.17 6.22 -16.25
N PHE A 13 12.08 6.72 -15.67
CA PHE A 13 11.71 6.44 -14.29
C PHE A 13 10.44 5.58 -14.23
N ILE A 14 10.54 4.38 -13.65
CA ILE A 14 9.40 3.47 -13.49
C ILE A 14 9.05 3.40 -12.01
N SER A 15 7.84 3.79 -11.66
CA SER A 15 7.39 3.82 -10.26
C SER A 15 5.87 3.72 -10.16
N HIS A 16 5.40 3.19 -9.05
CA HIS A 16 4.00 3.27 -8.62
C HIS A 16 3.75 4.45 -7.66
N ASN A 17 4.81 5.15 -7.24
CA ASN A 17 4.70 6.31 -6.39
C ASN A 17 4.50 7.57 -7.23
N LEU A 18 3.23 7.96 -7.42
CA LEU A 18 2.88 9.13 -8.25
C LEU A 18 3.36 10.45 -7.64
N GLY A 19 3.42 10.59 -6.32
CA GLY A 19 3.98 11.79 -5.70
C GLY A 19 5.42 12.05 -6.14
N LEU A 20 6.25 11.01 -6.12
CA LEU A 20 7.63 11.08 -6.58
C LEU A 20 7.72 11.35 -8.09
N VAL A 21 6.84 10.74 -8.90
CA VAL A 21 6.78 10.97 -10.35
C VAL A 21 6.43 12.44 -10.66
N LEU A 22 5.44 13.01 -9.96
CA LEU A 22 5.03 14.40 -10.12
C LEU A 22 6.16 15.39 -9.83
N GLU A 23 6.99 15.11 -8.84
CA GLU A 23 8.10 16.00 -8.47
C GLU A 23 9.33 15.86 -9.38
N THR A 24 9.56 14.67 -9.95
CA THR A 24 10.84 14.34 -10.60
C THR A 24 10.77 14.31 -12.11
N CYS A 25 9.64 13.92 -12.71
CA CYS A 25 9.51 13.70 -14.14
C CYS A 25 8.96 14.94 -14.85
N ASP A 26 9.21 15.04 -16.15
CA ASP A 26 8.67 16.09 -17.02
C ASP A 26 7.48 15.56 -17.83
N ARG A 27 7.46 14.25 -18.10
CA ARG A 27 6.43 13.55 -18.86
C ARG A 27 6.00 12.27 -18.14
N LEU A 28 4.76 11.88 -18.38
CA LEU A 28 4.12 10.70 -17.79
C LEU A 28 3.56 9.80 -18.89
N CYS A 29 3.72 8.50 -18.72
CA CYS A 29 3.00 7.48 -19.45
C CYS A 29 2.31 6.55 -18.44
N VAL A 30 1.00 6.56 -18.40
CA VAL A 30 0.19 5.70 -17.54
C VAL A 30 -0.04 4.38 -18.28
N MET A 31 0.26 3.27 -17.61
CA MET A 31 0.09 1.93 -18.17
C MET A 31 -0.95 1.13 -17.39
N TYR A 32 -1.77 0.37 -18.11
CA TYR A 32 -2.72 -0.57 -17.54
C TYR A 32 -2.73 -1.86 -18.36
N SER A 33 -2.63 -3.01 -17.70
CA SER A 33 -2.64 -4.34 -18.35
C SER A 33 -1.73 -4.45 -19.58
N GLY A 34 -0.51 -3.91 -19.49
CA GLY A 34 0.50 -3.98 -20.58
C GLY A 34 0.34 -2.95 -21.69
N GLU A 35 -0.64 -2.05 -21.61
CA GLU A 35 -0.87 -1.00 -22.59
C GLU A 35 -0.70 0.40 -21.99
N ALA A 36 -0.17 1.33 -22.80
CA ALA A 36 -0.22 2.74 -22.48
C ALA A 36 -1.68 3.23 -22.64
N VAL A 37 -2.28 3.74 -21.57
CA VAL A 37 -3.66 4.23 -21.57
C VAL A 37 -3.73 5.75 -21.68
N GLU A 38 -2.72 6.44 -21.17
CA GLU A 38 -2.62 7.90 -21.30
C GLU A 38 -1.15 8.33 -21.23
N ARG A 39 -0.79 9.35 -22.00
CA ARG A 39 0.57 9.94 -22.00
C ARG A 39 0.51 11.43 -22.26
N GLY A 40 1.41 12.17 -21.63
CA GLY A 40 1.50 13.62 -21.82
C GLY A 40 2.62 14.25 -20.99
N SER A 41 2.64 15.58 -20.92
CA SER A 41 3.42 16.25 -19.88
C SER A 41 2.80 15.95 -18.52
N ILE A 42 3.61 16.03 -17.45
CA ILE A 42 3.06 15.85 -16.09
C ILE A 42 1.89 16.81 -15.86
N LYS A 43 2.06 18.07 -16.30
CA LYS A 43 1.04 19.10 -16.12
C LYS A 43 -0.25 18.75 -16.87
N ASP A 44 -0.15 18.39 -18.14
CA ASP A 44 -1.33 18.10 -18.97
C ASP A 44 -2.13 16.91 -18.41
N VAL A 45 -1.45 15.79 -18.12
CA VAL A 45 -2.10 14.58 -17.59
C VAL A 45 -2.67 14.80 -16.20
N PHE A 46 -2.03 15.64 -15.36
CA PHE A 46 -2.50 15.91 -14.01
C PHE A 46 -3.69 16.90 -13.98
N ASP A 47 -3.62 17.95 -14.79
CA ASP A 47 -4.65 18.98 -14.83
C ASP A 47 -5.89 18.53 -15.61
N GLU A 48 -5.70 17.71 -16.68
CA GLU A 48 -6.75 17.31 -17.62
C GLU A 48 -6.69 15.81 -17.94
N MET A 49 -6.85 14.96 -16.92
CA MET A 49 -6.89 13.50 -17.12
C MET A 49 -7.95 13.10 -18.13
N GLN A 50 -7.57 12.36 -19.16
CA GLN A 50 -8.43 11.97 -20.28
C GLN A 50 -8.70 10.46 -20.35
N HIS A 51 -8.26 9.70 -19.33
CA HIS A 51 -8.56 8.27 -19.20
C HIS A 51 -9.17 7.94 -17.84
N PRO A 52 -10.28 7.20 -17.78
CA PRO A 52 -10.93 6.84 -16.51
C PRO A 52 -10.02 6.11 -15.51
N TYR A 53 -9.12 5.27 -16.00
CA TYR A 53 -8.13 4.63 -15.14
C TYR A 53 -7.14 5.63 -14.53
N THR A 54 -6.63 6.59 -15.30
CA THR A 54 -5.75 7.64 -14.81
C THR A 54 -6.44 8.42 -13.69
N GLN A 55 -7.69 8.83 -13.91
CA GLN A 55 -8.49 9.54 -12.91
C GLN A 55 -8.69 8.67 -11.65
N ALA A 56 -9.05 7.40 -11.80
CA ALA A 56 -9.24 6.49 -10.68
C ALA A 56 -7.93 6.26 -9.91
N LEU A 57 -6.80 6.11 -10.62
CA LEU A 57 -5.47 5.95 -10.04
C LEU A 57 -5.08 7.16 -9.18
N PHE A 58 -5.24 8.38 -9.70
CA PHE A 58 -4.94 9.59 -8.95
C PHE A 58 -5.89 9.83 -7.77
N ARG A 59 -7.14 9.35 -7.86
CA ARG A 59 -8.11 9.42 -6.75
C ARG A 59 -7.87 8.39 -5.65
N SER A 60 -7.16 7.31 -5.96
CA SER A 60 -6.81 6.27 -4.98
C SER A 60 -5.60 6.63 -4.12
N ILE A 61 -4.92 7.75 -4.40
CA ILE A 61 -3.69 8.14 -3.72
C ILE A 61 -3.95 9.26 -2.72
N PRO A 62 -3.46 9.11 -1.48
CA PRO A 62 -3.49 10.19 -0.51
C PRO A 62 -2.55 11.32 -0.96
N LEU A 63 -3.09 12.50 -1.24
CA LEU A 63 -2.27 13.67 -1.48
C LEU A 63 -1.90 14.31 -0.14
N PRO A 64 -0.66 14.80 0.03
CA PRO A 64 -0.26 15.53 1.23
C PRO A 64 -1.20 16.71 1.49
N GLY A 65 -1.69 16.82 2.72
CA GLY A 65 -2.60 17.93 3.12
C GLY A 65 -4.05 17.79 2.67
N ALA A 66 -4.43 16.71 1.96
CA ALA A 66 -5.83 16.49 1.60
C ALA A 66 -6.64 16.03 2.81
N ASP A 67 -7.74 16.72 3.10
CA ASP A 67 -8.72 16.23 4.08
C ASP A 67 -9.44 15.00 3.53
N LYS A 68 -9.39 13.89 4.27
CA LYS A 68 -10.06 12.65 3.92
C LYS A 68 -11.58 12.78 3.75
N ASN A 69 -12.19 13.81 4.34
CA ASN A 69 -13.61 14.08 4.24
C ASN A 69 -13.94 14.90 2.99
N ALA A 70 -13.05 15.82 2.60
CA ALA A 70 -13.19 16.60 1.37
C ALA A 70 -12.85 15.80 0.10
N ARG A 71 -11.93 14.83 0.24
CA ARG A 71 -11.50 13.94 -0.84
C ARG A 71 -11.35 12.51 -0.32
N PRO A 72 -12.45 11.76 -0.19
CA PRO A 72 -12.37 10.36 0.22
C PRO A 72 -11.56 9.55 -0.78
N LEU A 73 -10.62 8.74 -0.26
CA LEU A 73 -9.88 7.79 -1.09
C LEU A 73 -10.84 6.73 -1.63
N ARG A 74 -10.80 6.51 -2.95
CA ARG A 74 -11.61 5.48 -3.58
C ARG A 74 -10.70 4.40 -4.17
N ALA A 75 -10.84 3.19 -3.71
CA ALA A 75 -10.19 2.04 -4.33
C ALA A 75 -10.79 1.79 -5.72
N ILE A 76 -9.96 1.41 -6.68
CA ILE A 76 -10.43 1.00 -8.00
C ILE A 76 -11.15 -0.36 -7.85
N PRO A 77 -12.44 -0.46 -8.15
CA PRO A 77 -13.21 -1.68 -7.92
C PRO A 77 -12.77 -2.83 -8.82
N GLY A 78 -13.07 -4.06 -8.41
CA GLY A 78 -12.81 -5.27 -9.19
C GLY A 78 -11.33 -5.69 -9.24
N ASN A 79 -11.07 -6.82 -9.87
CA ASN A 79 -9.74 -7.38 -9.99
C ASN A 79 -9.03 -6.92 -11.26
N PHE A 80 -7.71 -6.87 -11.20
CA PHE A 80 -6.87 -6.65 -12.37
C PHE A 80 -6.97 -7.87 -13.31
N PRO A 81 -7.22 -7.71 -14.62
CA PRO A 81 -7.33 -8.83 -15.54
C PRO A 81 -5.99 -9.54 -15.70
N LEU A 82 -6.00 -10.86 -15.61
CA LEU A 82 -4.82 -11.66 -15.93
C LEU A 82 -4.46 -11.51 -17.43
N PRO A 83 -3.21 -11.73 -17.83
CA PRO A 83 -2.78 -11.53 -19.20
C PRO A 83 -3.57 -12.33 -20.26
N HIS A 84 -4.10 -13.49 -19.87
CA HIS A 84 -4.94 -14.37 -20.71
C HIS A 84 -6.45 -14.10 -20.58
N GLU A 85 -6.85 -13.21 -19.68
CA GLU A 85 -8.24 -12.83 -19.43
C GLU A 85 -8.54 -11.38 -19.86
N ARG A 86 -7.66 -10.82 -20.68
CA ARG A 86 -7.88 -9.46 -21.17
C ARG A 86 -9.19 -9.39 -21.95
N PRO A 87 -10.05 -8.42 -21.64
CA PRO A 87 -11.29 -8.22 -22.38
C PRO A 87 -10.98 -7.83 -23.83
N ASN A 88 -11.94 -8.02 -24.71
CA ASN A 88 -11.91 -7.42 -26.02
C ASN A 88 -12.09 -5.90 -25.87
N GLY A 89 -11.35 -5.10 -26.63
CA GLY A 89 -11.43 -3.63 -26.58
C GLY A 89 -10.64 -3.02 -25.39
N CYS A 90 -11.29 -2.19 -24.59
CA CYS A 90 -10.64 -1.50 -23.49
C CYS A 90 -10.31 -2.43 -22.32
N ASN A 91 -9.02 -2.63 -22.04
CA ASN A 91 -8.57 -3.46 -20.92
C ASN A 91 -9.10 -2.99 -19.55
N PHE A 92 -9.39 -1.72 -19.39
CA PHE A 92 -9.98 -1.17 -18.17
C PHE A 92 -11.53 -1.26 -18.16
N GLY A 93 -12.16 -1.62 -19.29
CA GLY A 93 -13.63 -1.68 -19.46
C GLY A 93 -14.38 -2.32 -18.30
N PRO A 94 -14.03 -3.54 -17.83
CA PRO A 94 -14.72 -4.22 -16.72
C PRO A 94 -14.72 -3.48 -15.38
N ARG A 95 -13.86 -2.48 -15.23
CA ARG A 95 -13.67 -1.68 -14.00
C ARG A 95 -13.99 -0.21 -14.21
N CYS A 96 -14.47 0.15 -15.39
CA CYS A 96 -14.68 1.53 -15.80
C CYS A 96 -16.13 1.97 -15.50
N ASP A 97 -16.29 3.02 -14.71
CA ASP A 97 -17.61 3.61 -14.40
C ASP A 97 -18.29 4.21 -15.65
N TYR A 98 -17.54 4.44 -16.73
CA TYR A 98 -18.00 5.02 -17.98
C TYR A 98 -18.07 3.99 -19.13
N PHE A 99 -18.03 2.69 -18.80
CA PHE A 99 -18.08 1.63 -19.81
C PHE A 99 -19.38 1.66 -20.60
N GLU A 100 -19.27 1.53 -21.91
CA GLU A 100 -20.40 1.42 -22.84
C GLU A 100 -20.23 0.18 -23.70
N ALA A 101 -21.16 -0.79 -23.51
CA ALA A 101 -21.17 -2.03 -24.26
C ALA A 101 -21.43 -1.78 -25.76
N GLY A 102 -20.75 -2.53 -26.60
CA GLY A 102 -20.82 -2.37 -28.06
C GLY A 102 -19.95 -1.23 -28.62
N ARG A 103 -19.33 -0.42 -27.74
CA ARG A 103 -18.33 0.60 -28.12
C ARG A 103 -16.97 0.33 -27.49
N CYS A 104 -16.92 0.23 -26.18
CA CYS A 104 -15.66 0.04 -25.46
C CYS A 104 -15.09 -1.39 -25.58
N ASP A 105 -15.89 -2.35 -26.02
CA ASP A 105 -15.56 -3.76 -26.24
C ASP A 105 -15.68 -4.20 -27.72
N ALA A 106 -15.87 -3.27 -28.63
CA ALA A 106 -16.08 -3.59 -30.05
C ALA A 106 -14.79 -4.00 -30.79
N GLY A 107 -13.62 -3.78 -30.22
CA GLY A 107 -12.31 -4.12 -30.81
C GLY A 107 -11.20 -3.24 -30.29
N ASP A 108 -10.02 -3.33 -30.88
CA ASP A 108 -8.83 -2.59 -30.43
C ASP A 108 -9.03 -1.08 -30.43
N ILE A 109 -8.75 -0.45 -29.30
CA ILE A 109 -8.81 0.98 -29.12
C ILE A 109 -7.41 1.58 -29.34
N LYS A 110 -7.30 2.51 -30.26
CA LYS A 110 -6.06 3.23 -30.54
C LYS A 110 -5.87 4.39 -29.56
N MET A 111 -4.65 4.93 -29.53
CA MET A 111 -4.38 6.21 -28.86
C MET A 111 -4.95 7.36 -29.70
N PHE A 112 -5.64 8.27 -29.06
CA PHE A 112 -6.19 9.51 -29.64
C PHE A 112 -5.45 10.69 -29.07
N ASP A 113 -5.03 11.62 -29.91
CA ASP A 113 -4.46 12.88 -29.44
C ASP A 113 -5.58 13.76 -28.88
N VAL A 114 -5.29 14.43 -27.77
CA VAL A 114 -6.23 15.35 -27.13
C VAL A 114 -6.30 16.64 -27.98
N PRO A 115 -7.49 17.09 -28.38
CA PRO A 115 -7.64 18.29 -29.20
C PRO A 115 -6.95 19.49 -28.57
N GLY A 116 -6.12 20.19 -29.38
CA GLY A 116 -5.36 21.35 -28.92
C GLY A 116 -4.05 21.01 -28.16
N ASN A 117 -3.75 19.74 -27.95
CA ASN A 117 -2.49 19.30 -27.31
C ASN A 117 -1.96 18.00 -27.93
N GLU A 118 -1.22 18.08 -29.02
CA GLU A 118 -0.63 16.92 -29.73
C GLU A 118 0.35 16.10 -28.87
N ARG A 119 0.77 16.62 -27.71
CA ARG A 119 1.66 15.91 -26.78
C ARG A 119 0.92 15.14 -25.72
N HIS A 120 -0.43 15.31 -25.61
CA HIS A 120 -1.30 14.61 -24.71
C HIS A 120 -2.16 13.64 -25.51
N ALA A 121 -2.12 12.36 -25.16
CA ALA A 121 -2.89 11.33 -25.86
C ALA A 121 -3.47 10.32 -24.88
N THR A 122 -4.68 9.82 -25.20
CA THR A 122 -5.45 8.87 -24.40
C THR A 122 -5.94 7.69 -25.22
N ARG A 123 -6.08 6.52 -24.58
CA ARG A 123 -6.68 5.32 -25.15
C ARG A 123 -8.13 5.14 -24.66
N CYS A 124 -8.90 6.21 -24.67
CA CYS A 124 -10.32 6.19 -24.31
C CYS A 124 -11.17 6.69 -25.47
N LEU A 125 -12.09 5.87 -25.98
CA LEU A 125 -13.02 6.27 -27.06
C LEU A 125 -13.97 7.41 -26.65
N ARG A 126 -14.25 7.51 -25.36
CA ARG A 126 -15.27 8.40 -24.82
C ARG A 126 -14.71 9.63 -24.12
N PHE A 127 -13.41 9.88 -24.24
CA PHE A 127 -12.74 10.94 -23.45
C PHE A 127 -13.34 12.33 -23.66
N GLN A 128 -13.93 12.62 -24.82
CA GLN A 128 -14.60 13.89 -25.13
C GLN A 128 -16.06 13.95 -24.63
N GLU A 129 -16.64 12.80 -24.27
CA GLU A 129 -18.04 12.70 -23.83
C GLU A 129 -18.16 12.66 -22.30
N ILE A 130 -17.08 12.33 -21.62
CA ILE A 130 -17.05 12.19 -20.16
C ILE A 130 -17.00 13.58 -19.52
N ASP A 131 -17.94 13.83 -18.61
CA ASP A 131 -17.84 14.97 -17.71
C ASP A 131 -16.83 14.66 -16.62
N TRP A 132 -15.60 15.11 -16.81
CA TRP A 132 -14.49 14.90 -15.89
C TRP A 132 -14.62 15.65 -14.55
N GLN A 133 -15.54 16.61 -14.48
CA GLN A 133 -15.81 17.39 -13.27
C GLN A 133 -17.02 16.88 -12.49
N ALA A 134 -17.82 15.98 -13.08
CA ALA A 134 -18.95 15.40 -12.40
C ALA A 134 -18.51 14.74 -11.07
N PRO A 135 -19.17 15.05 -9.95
CA PRO A 135 -18.90 14.37 -8.69
C PRO A 135 -19.26 12.89 -8.90
N MET A 136 -18.25 12.03 -8.86
CA MET A 136 -18.52 10.59 -8.84
C MET A 136 -19.28 10.31 -7.54
N VAL A 137 -20.31 9.48 -7.63
CA VAL A 137 -21.12 9.05 -6.49
C VAL A 137 -20.18 8.66 -5.35
N ALA A 138 -20.28 9.36 -4.25
CA ALA A 138 -19.48 9.08 -3.05
C ALA A 138 -19.75 7.62 -2.66
N GLY A 139 -18.69 6.81 -2.67
CA GLY A 139 -18.77 5.51 -2.00
C GLY A 139 -19.12 5.76 -0.54
N ASP A 140 -19.85 4.83 0.07
CA ASP A 140 -20.29 4.91 1.46
C ASP A 140 -19.22 5.56 2.34
N THR A 141 -19.52 6.75 2.79
CA THR A 141 -18.73 7.40 3.84
C THR A 141 -19.01 6.60 5.11
N THR A 142 -18.10 5.68 5.44
CA THR A 142 -18.11 5.03 6.73
C THR A 142 -18.23 6.12 7.80
N GLN A 143 -19.34 6.11 8.52
CA GLN A 143 -19.57 7.02 9.64
C GLN A 143 -18.36 6.93 10.58
N LYS A 144 -17.76 8.07 10.90
CA LYS A 144 -16.73 8.12 11.94
C LYS A 144 -17.34 7.61 13.23
N SER A 145 -16.99 6.39 13.64
CA SER A 145 -17.17 5.99 15.03
C SER A 145 -16.22 6.83 15.88
N GLU A 146 -16.71 7.36 17.00
CA GLU A 146 -15.79 7.98 17.97
C GLU A 146 -14.80 6.93 18.44
N PRO A 147 -13.49 7.28 18.59
CA PRO A 147 -12.51 6.34 19.09
C PRO A 147 -12.92 5.79 20.44
N GLY A 148 -12.96 4.48 20.55
CA GLY A 148 -13.32 3.79 21.78
C GLY A 148 -12.20 3.81 22.84
N ARG A 149 -12.19 2.82 23.72
CA ARG A 149 -11.17 2.63 24.75
C ARG A 149 -9.78 2.38 24.15
N VAL A 150 -8.74 2.64 24.92
CA VAL A 150 -7.37 2.27 24.53
C VAL A 150 -7.24 0.75 24.53
N VAL A 151 -6.87 0.18 23.37
CA VAL A 151 -6.66 -1.27 23.20
C VAL A 151 -5.19 -1.64 23.13
N LEU A 152 -4.35 -0.70 22.69
CA LEU A 152 -2.90 -0.88 22.60
C LEU A 152 -2.20 0.37 23.15
N LYS A 153 -1.30 0.18 24.11
CA LYS A 153 -0.48 1.24 24.65
C LYS A 153 0.98 0.80 24.67
N MET A 154 1.84 1.67 24.19
CA MET A 154 3.28 1.53 24.32
C MET A 154 3.84 2.64 25.16
N ASP A 155 4.77 2.28 26.02
CA ASP A 155 5.47 3.22 26.85
C ASP A 155 6.97 2.95 26.79
N ASN A 156 7.71 3.92 26.25
CA ASN A 156 9.16 3.94 26.13
C ASN A 156 9.76 2.65 25.54
N LEU A 157 9.06 2.02 24.57
CA LEU A 157 9.50 0.79 23.95
C LEU A 157 10.85 0.96 23.28
N LYS A 158 11.79 0.05 23.60
CA LYS A 158 13.12 -0.03 23.01
C LYS A 158 13.39 -1.41 22.43
N LYS A 159 14.00 -1.43 21.25
CA LYS A 159 14.56 -2.65 20.67
C LYS A 159 15.95 -2.40 20.14
N TYR A 160 16.92 -3.08 20.73
CA TYR A 160 18.32 -3.00 20.36
C TYR A 160 18.82 -4.35 19.89
N TYR A 161 19.74 -4.33 18.93
CA TYR A 161 20.45 -5.49 18.45
C TYR A 161 21.95 -5.33 18.72
N GLU A 162 22.55 -6.36 19.26
CA GLU A 162 23.98 -6.46 19.37
C GLU A 162 24.56 -7.10 18.11
N VAL A 163 25.37 -6.35 17.39
CA VAL A 163 26.02 -6.84 16.18
C VAL A 163 27.51 -6.99 16.49
N ALA A 164 28.01 -8.23 16.41
CA ALA A 164 29.45 -8.48 16.56
C ALA A 164 30.21 -7.75 15.44
N ALA A 165 31.18 -6.93 15.79
CA ALA A 165 32.06 -6.32 14.81
C ALA A 165 32.87 -7.43 14.13
N ASN A 166 32.71 -7.60 12.80
CA ASN A 166 33.51 -8.50 11.98
C ASN A 166 34.95 -8.02 11.98
N ALA A 167 35.74 -8.54 12.89
CA ALA A 167 37.19 -8.33 12.91
C ALA A 167 37.86 -9.38 12.03
N LEU A 168 38.10 -9.05 10.75
CA LEU A 168 39.04 -9.82 9.95
C LEU A 168 40.48 -9.66 10.47
N PHE A 169 40.77 -8.57 11.15
CA PHE A 169 42.03 -8.29 11.85
C PHE A 169 41.74 -7.34 13.02
N GLY A 170 41.54 -7.83 14.22
CA GLY A 170 41.36 -6.96 15.36
C GLY A 170 40.85 -7.65 16.63
N LYS A 171 41.17 -7.11 17.79
CA LYS A 171 40.87 -7.64 19.12
C LYS A 171 39.37 -7.95 19.27
N ARG A 172 39.08 -9.13 19.78
CA ARG A 172 37.78 -9.57 20.30
C ARG A 172 37.26 -8.53 21.30
N GLY A 173 36.18 -7.80 21.00
CA GLY A 173 35.61 -6.98 22.05
C GLY A 173 34.64 -5.86 21.70
N ASP A 174 34.54 -5.36 20.45
CA ASP A 174 33.63 -4.27 20.17
C ASP A 174 32.30 -4.79 19.58
N THR A 175 31.32 -4.96 20.45
CA THR A 175 29.91 -5.16 20.04
C THR A 175 29.31 -3.80 19.68
N LYS A 176 28.85 -3.63 18.48
CA LYS A 176 28.05 -2.44 18.09
C LYS A 176 26.59 -2.67 18.43
N VAL A 177 25.99 -1.73 19.15
CA VAL A 177 24.57 -1.74 19.46
C VAL A 177 23.82 -0.95 18.37
N VAL A 178 22.91 -1.62 17.66
CA VAL A 178 21.98 -1.00 16.73
C VAL A 178 20.67 -0.74 17.44
N LYS A 179 20.33 0.52 17.66
CA LYS A 179 19.07 0.94 18.27
C LYS A 179 17.99 1.01 17.19
N ALA A 180 17.27 -0.07 17.00
CA ALA A 180 16.25 -0.17 15.96
C ALA A 180 14.94 0.56 16.34
N ASN A 181 14.58 0.54 17.62
CA ASN A 181 13.55 1.39 18.21
C ASN A 181 14.10 2.04 19.47
N GLU A 182 13.81 3.32 19.64
CA GLU A 182 14.23 4.12 20.79
C GLU A 182 13.05 4.94 21.30
N THR A 183 12.61 4.71 22.52
CA THR A 183 11.55 5.46 23.21
C THR A 183 10.22 5.61 22.44
N LEU A 184 9.74 4.53 21.79
CA LEU A 184 8.43 4.56 21.14
C LEU A 184 7.32 4.58 22.19
N SER A 185 6.51 5.66 22.17
CA SER A 185 5.36 5.82 23.05
C SER A 185 4.16 6.32 22.26
N PHE A 186 3.09 5.56 22.26
CA PHE A 186 1.79 5.95 21.67
C PHE A 186 0.68 5.01 22.13
N GLU A 187 -0.56 5.40 21.84
CA GLU A 187 -1.76 4.62 22.10
C GLU A 187 -2.54 4.40 20.81
N ALA A 188 -3.21 3.25 20.70
CA ALA A 188 -4.21 3.00 19.69
C ALA A 188 -5.53 2.61 20.35
N ARG A 189 -6.63 3.09 19.77
CA ARG A 189 -7.97 2.94 20.34
C ARG A 189 -8.84 2.03 19.49
N GLU A 190 -9.84 1.46 20.11
CA GLU A 190 -10.86 0.67 19.43
C GLU A 190 -11.51 1.48 18.32
N SER A 191 -11.70 0.86 17.14
CA SER A 191 -12.25 1.49 15.93
C SER A 191 -11.41 2.64 15.36
N GLU A 192 -10.14 2.76 15.76
CA GLU A 192 -9.18 3.74 15.23
C GLU A 192 -8.25 3.08 14.21
N THR A 193 -7.87 3.84 13.19
CA THR A 193 -6.77 3.49 12.29
C THR A 193 -5.58 4.38 12.55
N LEU A 194 -4.54 3.85 13.19
CA LEU A 194 -3.29 4.55 13.46
C LEU A 194 -2.26 4.22 12.38
N ALA A 195 -1.69 5.24 11.75
CA ALA A 195 -0.63 5.08 10.75
C ALA A 195 0.76 5.28 11.36
N ILE A 196 1.66 4.32 11.15
CA ILE A 196 3.08 4.44 11.50
C ILE A 196 3.88 4.64 10.22
N VAL A 197 4.43 5.84 10.06
CA VAL A 197 5.15 6.27 8.86
C VAL A 197 6.61 6.58 9.16
N GLY A 198 7.45 6.53 8.14
CA GLY A 198 8.88 6.86 8.24
C GLY A 198 9.66 6.23 7.09
N GLU A 199 10.89 6.66 6.88
CA GLU A 199 11.79 6.17 5.84
C GLU A 199 12.11 4.67 5.98
N SER A 200 12.66 4.07 4.90
CA SER A 200 13.13 2.68 4.95
C SER A 200 14.25 2.55 5.99
N GLY A 201 14.18 1.50 6.82
CA GLY A 201 15.17 1.27 7.89
C GLY A 201 14.92 2.02 9.20
N CYS A 202 13.89 2.85 9.33
CA CYS A 202 13.62 3.59 10.59
C CYS A 202 13.00 2.75 11.72
N GLY A 203 12.91 1.44 11.59
CA GLY A 203 12.45 0.54 12.66
C GLY A 203 11.01 0.09 12.65
N LYS A 204 10.18 0.48 11.64
CA LYS A 204 8.75 0.07 11.55
C LYS A 204 8.55 -1.45 11.56
N SER A 205 9.32 -2.17 10.76
CA SER A 205 9.24 -3.64 10.71
C SER A 205 9.75 -4.30 11.99
N THR A 206 10.75 -3.70 12.65
CA THR A 206 11.23 -4.15 13.95
C THR A 206 10.15 -4.01 15.01
N PHE A 207 9.51 -2.84 15.04
CA PHE A 207 8.37 -2.61 15.93
C PHE A 207 7.25 -3.65 15.69
N ALA A 208 6.86 -3.89 14.45
CA ALA A 208 5.84 -4.88 14.11
C ALA A 208 6.23 -6.30 14.60
N LYS A 209 7.50 -6.71 14.45
CA LYS A 209 7.99 -7.99 14.96
C LYS A 209 7.89 -8.09 16.48
N VAL A 210 8.23 -7.02 17.21
CA VAL A 210 8.10 -7.00 18.68
C VAL A 210 6.63 -7.08 19.08
N LEU A 211 5.73 -6.33 18.44
CA LEU A 211 4.31 -6.38 18.71
C LEU A 211 3.75 -7.79 18.47
N MET A 212 4.15 -8.44 17.38
CA MET A 212 3.75 -9.81 17.07
C MET A 212 4.36 -10.87 17.99
N GLY A 213 5.35 -10.53 18.81
CA GLY A 213 6.09 -11.49 19.64
C GLY A 213 7.07 -12.36 18.86
N LEU A 214 7.39 -12.02 17.62
CA LEU A 214 8.47 -12.64 16.83
C LEU A 214 9.85 -12.25 17.39
N GLU A 215 9.89 -11.15 18.08
CA GLU A 215 11.01 -10.65 18.86
C GLU A 215 10.52 -10.05 20.17
N THR A 216 11.35 -10.03 21.19
CA THR A 216 11.03 -9.38 22.48
C THR A 216 11.61 -7.98 22.55
N ALA A 217 10.99 -7.09 23.31
CA ALA A 217 11.53 -5.77 23.59
C ALA A 217 12.86 -5.87 24.37
N THR A 218 13.72 -4.86 24.22
CA THR A 218 14.89 -4.71 25.06
C THR A 218 14.54 -4.01 26.37
N ASP A 219 13.60 -3.04 26.29
CA ASP A 219 13.12 -2.26 27.45
C ASP A 219 11.80 -1.61 27.07
N GLY A 220 11.07 -1.04 28.06
CA GLY A 220 9.78 -0.43 27.88
C GLY A 220 8.61 -1.41 27.99
N GLN A 221 7.39 -0.96 27.73
CA GLN A 221 6.18 -1.74 27.93
C GLN A 221 5.27 -1.73 26.72
N ILE A 222 4.58 -2.86 26.49
CA ILE A 222 3.47 -2.99 25.54
C ILE A 222 2.28 -3.58 26.28
N LEU A 223 1.23 -2.78 26.42
CA LEU A 223 -0.06 -3.20 26.97
C LEU A 223 -1.05 -3.43 25.83
N LEU A 224 -1.50 -4.67 25.70
CA LEU A 224 -2.59 -5.07 24.81
C LEU A 224 -3.77 -5.45 25.67
N ASP A 225 -4.85 -4.69 25.62
CA ASP A 225 -6.01 -4.87 26.51
C ASP A 225 -5.61 -5.07 27.98
N ASN A 226 -4.73 -4.20 28.47
CA ASN A 226 -4.13 -4.24 29.81
C ASN A 226 -3.26 -5.48 30.12
N ARG A 227 -2.88 -6.28 29.13
CA ARG A 227 -1.94 -7.41 29.27
C ARG A 227 -0.57 -6.99 28.80
N ASN A 228 0.46 -7.22 29.61
CA ASN A 228 1.86 -6.99 29.21
C ASN A 228 2.33 -8.08 28.24
N ILE A 229 2.79 -7.67 27.05
CA ILE A 229 3.19 -8.61 26.01
C ILE A 229 4.62 -8.39 25.48
N GLU A 230 5.31 -7.34 25.92
CA GLU A 230 6.64 -6.91 25.42
C GLU A 230 7.73 -7.96 25.58
N SER A 231 7.67 -8.75 26.64
CA SER A 231 8.69 -9.79 26.97
C SER A 231 8.22 -11.22 26.64
N THR A 232 6.99 -11.38 26.12
CA THR A 232 6.39 -12.68 25.85
C THR A 232 6.51 -13.03 24.37
N PRO A 233 7.41 -13.96 23.99
CA PRO A 233 7.53 -14.42 22.62
C PRO A 233 6.27 -15.16 22.19
N ILE A 234 5.98 -15.20 20.88
CA ILE A 234 4.73 -15.70 20.31
C ILE A 234 4.41 -17.14 20.75
N GLU A 235 5.40 -17.99 20.91
CA GLU A 235 5.23 -19.39 21.33
C GLU A 235 4.71 -19.55 22.78
N LYS A 236 4.82 -18.47 23.57
CA LYS A 236 4.38 -18.44 24.98
C LYS A 236 3.11 -17.61 25.19
N ARG A 237 2.60 -16.96 24.15
CA ARG A 237 1.33 -16.22 24.20
C ARG A 237 0.16 -17.18 24.19
N ASP A 238 -0.88 -16.86 24.92
CA ASP A 238 -2.15 -17.58 24.85
C ASP A 238 -2.86 -17.33 23.51
N THR A 239 -3.78 -18.22 23.16
CA THR A 239 -4.53 -18.16 21.89
C THR A 239 -5.30 -16.84 21.73
N GLN A 240 -5.84 -16.29 22.84
CA GLN A 240 -6.56 -15.02 22.81
C GLN A 240 -5.62 -13.85 22.45
N THR A 241 -4.46 -13.77 23.07
CA THR A 241 -3.45 -12.73 22.74
C THR A 241 -2.97 -12.82 21.30
N ILE A 242 -2.84 -14.05 20.76
CA ILE A 242 -2.49 -14.25 19.34
C ILE A 242 -3.66 -13.82 18.43
N ALA A 243 -4.90 -14.08 18.83
CA ALA A 243 -6.08 -13.67 18.06
C ALA A 243 -6.28 -12.16 18.05
N ASP A 244 -5.96 -11.47 19.14
CA ASP A 244 -6.15 -10.03 19.30
C ASP A 244 -5.17 -9.20 18.44
N VAL A 245 -4.03 -9.77 18.01
CA VAL A 245 -3.06 -9.10 17.15
C VAL A 245 -2.78 -9.92 15.91
N GLN A 246 -3.19 -9.43 14.76
CA GLN A 246 -2.98 -10.06 13.47
C GLN A 246 -2.14 -9.16 12.56
N MET A 247 -1.33 -9.76 11.70
CA MET A 247 -0.47 -9.05 10.77
C MET A 247 -0.77 -9.44 9.32
N VAL A 248 -0.98 -8.43 8.48
CA VAL A 248 -1.04 -8.60 7.03
C VAL A 248 0.30 -8.20 6.45
N PHE A 249 0.99 -9.13 5.82
CA PHE A 249 2.30 -8.88 5.23
C PHE A 249 2.18 -8.16 3.88
N GLN A 250 3.21 -7.39 3.54
CA GLN A 250 3.27 -6.64 2.28
C GLN A 250 3.22 -7.56 1.05
N ASN A 251 3.86 -8.74 1.13
CA ASN A 251 3.81 -9.76 0.09
C ASN A 251 3.17 -11.04 0.67
N PRO A 252 1.91 -11.33 0.35
CA PRO A 252 1.23 -12.51 0.88
C PRO A 252 1.84 -13.83 0.40
N PHE A 253 2.50 -13.85 -0.75
CA PHE A 253 3.14 -15.08 -1.26
C PHE A 253 4.33 -15.53 -0.40
N ASP A 254 5.04 -14.60 0.23
CA ASP A 254 6.17 -14.91 1.13
C ASP A 254 5.69 -15.54 2.45
N THR A 255 4.40 -15.44 2.76
CA THR A 255 3.80 -15.96 4.00
C THR A 255 3.15 -17.33 3.83
N LEU A 256 2.88 -17.73 2.59
CA LEU A 256 2.32 -19.03 2.28
C LEU A 256 3.40 -20.11 2.29
N ASN A 257 3.15 -21.22 2.98
CA ASN A 257 4.03 -22.37 2.95
C ASN A 257 3.85 -23.13 1.62
N PRO A 258 4.87 -23.14 0.73
CA PRO A 258 4.76 -23.78 -0.58
C PRO A 258 4.58 -25.29 -0.53
N SER A 259 4.88 -25.93 0.61
CA SER A 259 4.71 -27.37 0.83
C SER A 259 3.29 -27.76 1.24
N MET A 260 2.38 -26.81 1.39
CA MET A 260 1.00 -27.05 1.81
C MET A 260 0.02 -26.40 0.83
N THR A 261 -1.13 -27.06 0.62
CA THR A 261 -2.23 -26.43 -0.13
C THR A 261 -2.79 -25.23 0.61
N VAL A 262 -3.32 -24.24 -0.13
CA VAL A 262 -3.94 -23.04 0.46
C VAL A 262 -5.09 -23.42 1.40
N GLY A 263 -5.94 -24.38 0.99
CA GLY A 263 -7.05 -24.86 1.83
C GLY A 263 -6.57 -25.41 3.18
N ARG A 264 -5.49 -26.19 3.19
CA ARG A 264 -4.95 -26.73 4.45
C ARG A 264 -4.37 -25.65 5.37
N GLN A 265 -3.81 -24.59 4.80
CA GLN A 265 -3.31 -23.46 5.59
C GLN A 265 -4.45 -22.66 6.24
N ILE A 266 -5.57 -22.50 5.52
CA ILE A 266 -6.78 -21.84 6.05
C ILE A 266 -7.41 -22.71 7.15
N ILE A 267 -7.58 -24.02 6.92
CA ILE A 267 -8.13 -24.95 7.91
C ILE A 267 -7.28 -24.94 9.18
N ARG A 268 -5.94 -24.96 9.04
CA ARG A 268 -5.05 -24.90 10.20
C ARG A 268 -5.27 -23.65 11.06
N ALA A 269 -5.51 -22.49 10.45
CA ALA A 269 -5.81 -21.27 11.19
C ALA A 269 -7.14 -21.42 11.95
N LEU A 270 -8.17 -21.97 11.34
CA LEU A 270 -9.47 -22.23 11.98
C LEU A 270 -9.33 -23.21 13.16
N GLU A 271 -8.56 -24.29 12.99
CA GLU A 271 -8.29 -25.27 14.06
C GLU A 271 -7.57 -24.64 15.26
N VAL A 272 -6.53 -23.81 14.99
CA VAL A 272 -5.75 -23.15 16.05
C VAL A 272 -6.62 -22.22 16.90
N PHE A 273 -7.58 -21.53 16.28
CA PHE A 273 -8.48 -20.61 16.97
C PHE A 273 -9.79 -21.26 17.40
N GLY A 274 -9.99 -22.56 17.17
CA GLY A 274 -11.22 -23.27 17.54
C GLY A 274 -12.46 -22.79 16.79
N ILE A 275 -12.29 -22.26 15.59
CA ILE A 275 -13.36 -21.75 14.75
C ILE A 275 -13.78 -22.85 13.78
N GLY A 276 -14.99 -23.40 13.97
CA GLY A 276 -15.55 -24.45 13.12
C GLY A 276 -15.34 -25.85 13.68
N ASN A 277 -16.22 -26.76 13.28
CA ASN A 277 -16.09 -28.20 13.56
C ASN A 277 -15.30 -28.85 12.40
N SER A 278 -14.56 -29.87 12.72
CA SER A 278 -13.76 -30.67 11.78
C SER A 278 -14.58 -31.65 10.92
N ASP A 279 -15.86 -31.34 10.67
CA ASP A 279 -16.75 -32.17 9.82
C ASP A 279 -16.77 -31.69 8.38
#